data_b57351542bcab89b30833145415ec581
#
_entry.id   b57351542bcab89b30833145415ec581
#
_cell.length_a   1.000
_cell.length_b   1.000
_cell.length_c   1.000
_cell.angle_alpha   90.00
_cell.angle_beta   90.00
_cell.angle_gamma   90.00
#
_symmetry.space_group_name_H-M   'P 1'
#
loop_
_entity.id
_entity.type
_entity.pdbx_description
1 polymer ?
#
loop_
_entity_poly.entity_id
_entity_poly.type
_entity_poly.pdbx_seq_one_letter_code
_entity_poly.pdbx_strand_id
1 'polypeptide(L)'
;MMATMSSLPQARRVRIYCEQSDRHGHTPLATAVVQMLWRERASGVTVFNAVEGFGARHVMHSAHLVDLGANAPVLVEWLERPERFDEIWPKLAPLLEHAVVTVEDVSLLVPPHDTTRG
;
A
#
# COMPACT_ATOMS: atom_id res chain seq x y z
N MET A 1 -30.10 0.82 16.30
CA MET A 1 -29.48 2.15 16.47
C MET A 1 -28.29 2.29 15.53
N MET A 2 -28.21 3.37 14.80
CA MET A 2 -27.09 3.59 13.87
C MET A 2 -25.96 4.33 14.60
N ALA A 3 -24.73 3.81 14.44
CA ALA A 3 -23.55 4.48 14.96
C ALA A 3 -23.25 5.74 14.15
N THR A 4 -22.75 6.79 14.79
CA THR A 4 -22.22 7.95 14.07
C THR A 4 -20.88 7.60 13.45
N MET A 5 -20.45 8.35 12.43
CA MET A 5 -19.15 8.12 11.79
C MET A 5 -18.00 8.17 12.80
N SER A 6 -18.07 9.07 13.78
CA SER A 6 -17.01 9.21 14.78
C SER A 6 -16.94 8.03 15.75
N SER A 7 -17.98 7.23 15.87
CA SER A 7 -18.00 6.05 16.76
C SER A 7 -17.64 4.75 16.04
N LEU A 8 -17.44 4.79 14.73
CA LEU A 8 -17.04 3.60 13.97
C LEU A 8 -15.57 3.26 14.21
N PRO A 9 -15.21 1.98 14.11
CA PRO A 9 -13.79 1.60 14.15
C PRO A 9 -13.01 2.38 13.12
N GLN A 10 -11.80 2.78 13.50
CA GLN A 10 -10.90 3.54 12.65
C GLN A 10 -9.78 2.66 12.14
N ALA A 11 -9.35 2.94 10.91
CA ALA A 11 -8.16 2.32 10.32
C ALA A 11 -7.33 3.39 9.64
N ARG A 12 -6.08 3.06 9.37
CA ARG A 12 -5.23 3.87 8.51
C ARG A 12 -5.16 3.21 7.16
N ARG A 13 -5.39 3.99 6.12
CA ARG A 13 -5.21 3.56 4.74
C ARG A 13 -3.91 4.16 4.23
N VAL A 14 -2.95 3.30 3.95
CA VAL A 14 -1.62 3.68 3.47
C VAL A 14 -1.56 3.35 1.99
N ARG A 15 -1.13 4.32 1.18
CA ARG A 15 -0.93 4.12 -0.24
C ARG A 15 0.53 4.33 -0.58
N ILE A 16 1.12 3.34 -1.21
CA ILE A 16 2.53 3.34 -1.59
C ILE A 16 2.60 3.35 -3.10
N TYR A 17 3.08 4.46 -3.64
CA TYR A 17 3.17 4.67 -5.08
C TYR A 17 4.59 4.37 -5.54
N CYS A 18 4.74 3.36 -6.39
CA CYS A 18 6.03 2.98 -6.94
C CYS A 18 5.88 2.61 -8.42
N GLU A 19 6.93 2.11 -9.02
CA GLU A 19 6.95 1.69 -10.40
C GLU A 19 7.39 0.23 -10.50
N GLN A 20 7.04 -0.42 -11.60
CA GLN A 20 7.41 -1.81 -11.83
C GLN A 20 8.92 -2.04 -11.79
N SER A 21 9.70 -1.02 -12.19
CA SER A 21 11.16 -1.11 -12.20
C SER A 21 11.80 -0.91 -10.82
N ASP A 22 11.04 -0.42 -9.85
CA ASP A 22 11.59 -0.22 -8.51
C ASP A 22 11.94 -1.56 -7.85
N ARG A 23 13.11 -1.62 -7.23
CA ARG A 23 13.64 -2.83 -6.63
C ARG A 23 14.06 -2.61 -5.19
N HIS A 24 13.97 -3.71 -4.44
CA HIS A 24 14.65 -3.85 -3.16
C HIS A 24 15.57 -5.07 -3.33
N GLY A 25 16.86 -4.82 -3.49
CA GLY A 25 17.78 -5.87 -3.92
C GLY A 25 17.39 -6.36 -5.32
N HIS A 26 17.13 -7.65 -5.46
CA HIS A 26 16.70 -8.25 -6.72
C HIS A 26 15.19 -8.43 -6.83
N THR A 27 14.45 -8.03 -5.79
CA THR A 27 13.01 -8.22 -5.72
C THR A 27 12.30 -6.95 -6.15
N PRO A 28 11.22 -7.03 -6.94
CA PRO A 28 10.39 -5.85 -7.20
C PRO A 28 9.95 -5.23 -5.87
N LEU A 29 10.00 -3.91 -5.78
CA LEU A 29 9.70 -3.21 -4.54
C LEU A 29 8.29 -3.54 -4.03
N ALA A 30 7.30 -3.50 -4.92
CA ALA A 30 5.93 -3.83 -4.52
C ALA A 30 5.84 -5.23 -3.91
N THR A 31 6.54 -6.20 -4.51
CA THR A 31 6.57 -7.57 -3.97
C THR A 31 7.24 -7.62 -2.61
N ALA A 32 8.36 -6.92 -2.44
CA ALA A 32 9.06 -6.88 -1.15
C ALA A 32 8.18 -6.28 -0.05
N VAL A 33 7.44 -5.23 -0.37
CA VAL A 33 6.50 -4.60 0.55
C VAL A 33 5.40 -5.59 0.95
N VAL A 34 4.79 -6.24 -0.03
CA VAL A 34 3.71 -7.22 0.24
C VAL A 34 4.23 -8.37 1.09
N GLN A 35 5.42 -8.88 0.78
CA GLN A 35 6.01 -9.97 1.56
C GLN A 35 6.28 -9.56 3.01
N MET A 36 6.79 -8.35 3.23
CA MET A 36 7.01 -7.85 4.58
C MET A 36 5.69 -7.71 5.34
N LEU A 37 4.69 -7.10 4.72
CA LEU A 37 3.38 -6.93 5.34
C LEU A 37 2.72 -8.28 5.64
N TRP A 38 2.91 -9.27 4.79
CA TRP A 38 2.44 -10.63 5.03
C TRP A 38 3.10 -11.23 6.28
N ARG A 39 4.42 -11.11 6.39
CA ARG A 39 5.16 -11.62 7.56
C ARG A 39 4.75 -10.91 8.84
N GLU A 40 4.44 -9.62 8.75
CA GLU A 40 4.00 -8.83 9.92
C GLU A 40 2.52 -9.01 10.22
N ARG A 41 1.82 -9.84 9.48
CA ARG A 41 0.38 -10.10 9.65
C ARG A 41 -0.47 -8.84 9.54
N ALA A 42 -0.18 -8.04 8.55
CA ALA A 42 -0.98 -6.85 8.24
C ALA A 42 -2.44 -7.24 7.98
N SER A 43 -3.34 -6.31 8.28
CA SER A 43 -4.79 -6.57 8.20
C SER A 43 -5.29 -6.74 6.77
N GLY A 44 -4.75 -5.97 5.84
CA GLY A 44 -5.16 -6.09 4.45
C GLY A 44 -4.24 -5.33 3.52
N VAL A 45 -3.88 -5.95 2.40
CA VAL A 45 -2.99 -5.36 1.41
C VAL A 45 -3.52 -5.71 0.03
N THR A 46 -3.54 -4.72 -0.86
CA THR A 46 -3.97 -4.90 -2.24
C THR A 46 -2.97 -4.20 -3.17
N VAL A 47 -2.63 -4.84 -4.26
CA VAL A 47 -1.75 -4.26 -5.26
C VAL A 47 -2.56 -3.91 -6.50
N PHE A 48 -2.41 -2.68 -6.97
CA PHE A 48 -3.05 -2.20 -8.18
C PHE A 48 -1.98 -1.90 -9.22
N ASN A 49 -2.14 -2.43 -10.41
CA ASN A 49 -1.28 -2.10 -11.54
C ASN A 49 -1.99 -1.03 -12.37
N ALA A 50 -1.34 0.11 -12.58
CA ALA A 50 -1.93 1.18 -13.34
C ALA A 50 -1.91 0.86 -14.84
N VAL A 51 -2.93 1.29 -15.54
CA VAL A 51 -3.00 1.16 -17.01
C VAL A 51 -2.35 2.35 -17.70
N GLU A 52 -2.22 3.49 -17.00
CA GLU A 52 -1.63 4.69 -17.55
C GLU A 52 -1.28 5.63 -16.41
N GLY A 53 -0.21 6.39 -16.55
CA GLY A 53 0.14 7.41 -15.57
C GLY A 53 1.63 7.70 -15.54
N PHE A 54 2.00 8.63 -14.67
CA PHE A 54 3.39 8.94 -14.38
C PHE A 54 3.52 9.34 -12.91
N GLY A 55 4.70 9.14 -12.38
CA GLY A 55 4.99 9.47 -10.99
C GLY A 55 5.96 10.64 -10.86
N ALA A 56 6.66 10.70 -9.73
CA ALA A 56 7.58 11.79 -9.42
C ALA A 56 8.69 11.96 -10.46
N ARG A 57 9.02 10.93 -11.22
CA ARG A 57 10.05 11.00 -12.27
C ARG A 57 9.54 11.64 -13.56
N HIS A 58 8.24 11.92 -13.65
CA HIS A 58 7.63 12.54 -14.84
C HIS A 58 7.85 11.78 -16.14
N VAL A 59 7.95 10.46 -16.07
CA VAL A 59 8.03 9.61 -17.26
C VAL A 59 6.63 9.13 -17.58
N MET A 60 6.10 9.54 -18.73
CA MET A 60 4.75 9.17 -19.14
C MET A 60 4.70 7.73 -19.62
N HIS A 61 3.78 6.96 -19.06
CA HIS A 61 3.50 5.59 -19.47
C HIS A 61 2.04 5.50 -19.88
N SER A 62 1.81 5.29 -21.14
CA SER A 62 0.48 5.30 -21.73
C SER A 62 0.14 3.93 -22.31
N ALA A 63 -1.14 3.56 -22.25
CA ALA A 63 -1.60 2.27 -22.72
C ALA A 63 -1.35 2.02 -24.21
N HIS A 64 -1.27 3.08 -25.01
CA HIS A 64 -0.96 2.93 -26.44
C HIS A 64 0.54 2.87 -26.69
N LEU A 65 1.36 3.20 -25.72
CA LEU A 65 2.78 2.96 -25.79
C LEU A 65 2.98 1.48 -25.50
N VAL A 66 3.58 0.79 -26.44
CA VAL A 66 3.61 -0.67 -26.47
C VAL A 66 4.21 -1.29 -25.23
N ASP A 67 5.09 -0.58 -24.55
CA ASP A 67 5.76 -1.11 -23.38
C ASP A 67 5.39 -0.36 -22.11
N LEU A 68 4.36 -0.86 -21.42
CA LEU A 68 4.03 -0.41 -20.09
C LEU A 68 4.89 -1.09 -19.02
N GLY A 69 5.60 -2.17 -19.42
CA GLY A 69 6.08 -3.16 -18.47
C GLY A 69 6.98 -2.64 -17.38
N ALA A 70 8.19 -2.18 -17.72
CA ALA A 70 9.21 -1.98 -16.69
C ALA A 70 8.94 -0.79 -15.77
N ASN A 71 8.28 0.24 -16.29
CA ASN A 71 8.11 1.50 -15.57
C ASN A 71 6.65 1.89 -15.29
N ALA A 72 5.72 0.96 -15.49
CA ALA A 72 4.32 1.22 -15.20
C ALA A 72 4.14 1.52 -13.71
N PRO A 73 3.26 2.48 -13.36
CA PRO A 73 2.97 2.74 -11.95
C PRO A 73 2.31 1.56 -11.26
N VAL A 74 2.66 1.38 -10.00
CA VAL A 74 2.09 0.34 -9.14
C VAL A 74 1.67 1.01 -7.83
N LEU A 75 0.47 0.70 -7.37
CA LEU A 75 -0.02 1.18 -6.09
C LEU A 75 -0.19 -0.02 -5.16
N VAL A 76 0.48 0.03 -4.01
CA VAL A 76 0.24 -0.91 -2.92
C VAL A 76 -0.62 -0.20 -1.90
N GLU A 77 -1.79 -0.73 -1.62
CA GLU A 77 -2.69 -0.17 -0.62
C GLU A 77 -2.73 -1.09 0.60
N TRP A 78 -2.46 -0.53 1.75
CA TRP A 78 -2.39 -1.23 3.02
C TRP A 78 -3.40 -0.61 3.97
N LEU A 79 -4.34 -1.43 4.45
CA LEU A 79 -5.36 -1.01 5.41
C LEU A 79 -5.04 -1.65 6.75
N GLU A 80 -4.87 -0.80 7.80
CA GLU A 80 -4.37 -1.29 9.07
C GLU A 80 -5.02 -0.58 10.25
N ARG A 81 -5.11 -1.29 11.38
CA ARG A 81 -5.48 -0.66 12.64
C ARG A 81 -4.37 0.29 13.08
N PRO A 82 -4.70 1.46 13.67
CA PRO A 82 -3.70 2.46 13.99
C PRO A 82 -2.54 1.95 14.87
N GLU A 83 -2.84 1.15 15.88
CA GLU A 83 -1.80 0.62 16.78
C GLU A 83 -0.86 -0.35 16.07
N ARG A 84 -1.37 -1.11 15.10
CA ARG A 84 -0.52 -2.02 14.32
C ARG A 84 0.29 -1.25 13.28
N PHE A 85 -0.29 -0.18 12.73
CA PHE A 85 0.46 0.69 11.84
C PHE A 85 1.70 1.24 12.55
N ASP A 86 1.53 1.70 13.79
CA ASP A 86 2.64 2.26 14.56
C ASP A 86 3.74 1.23 14.82
N GLU A 87 3.40 -0.04 14.93
CA GLU A 87 4.38 -1.11 15.10
C GLU A 87 5.08 -1.50 13.80
N ILE A 88 4.34 -1.54 12.70
CA ILE A 88 4.84 -2.04 11.41
C ILE A 88 5.60 -0.98 10.64
N TRP A 89 5.12 0.26 10.66
CA TRP A 89 5.69 1.33 9.85
C TRP A 89 7.21 1.51 9.99
N PRO A 90 7.78 1.50 11.21
CA PRO A 90 9.23 1.64 11.35
C PRO A 90 10.03 0.55 10.64
N LYS A 91 9.44 -0.64 10.50
CA LYS A 91 10.09 -1.76 9.80
C LYS A 91 9.99 -1.61 8.29
N LEU A 92 8.89 -1.03 7.82
CA LEU A 92 8.63 -0.87 6.39
C LEU A 92 9.31 0.36 5.81
N ALA A 93 9.39 1.44 6.56
CA ALA A 93 9.90 2.73 6.09
C ALA A 93 11.25 2.66 5.38
N PRO A 94 12.23 1.89 5.85
CA PRO A 94 13.52 1.81 5.15
C PRO A 94 13.45 1.29 3.71
N LEU A 95 12.42 0.51 3.36
CA LEU A 95 12.24 0.02 2.00
C LEU A 95 11.71 1.12 1.07
N LEU A 96 11.12 2.16 1.64
CA LEU A 96 10.31 3.13 0.89
C LEU A 96 10.99 4.48 0.71
N GLU A 97 12.31 4.50 0.73
CA GLU A 97 13.11 5.72 0.67
C GLU A 97 12.79 6.60 -0.55
N HIS A 98 12.48 5.97 -1.67
CA HIS A 98 12.24 6.67 -2.93
C HIS A 98 10.79 6.56 -3.41
N ALA A 99 9.92 6.01 -2.59
CA ALA A 99 8.51 5.90 -2.91
C ALA A 99 7.74 7.10 -2.34
N VAL A 100 6.62 7.41 -2.95
CA VAL A 100 5.67 8.37 -2.37
C VAL A 100 4.68 7.57 -1.54
N VAL A 101 4.53 7.95 -0.29
CA VAL A 101 3.63 7.25 0.64
C VAL A 101 2.66 8.26 1.23
N THR A 102 1.38 7.92 1.19
CA THR A 102 0.34 8.73 1.82
C THR A 102 -0.37 7.89 2.87
N VAL A 103 -0.89 8.54 3.89
CA VAL A 103 -1.68 7.87 4.91
C VAL A 103 -2.87 8.74 5.27
N GLU A 104 -4.01 8.10 5.50
CA GLU A 104 -5.21 8.78 5.93
C GLU A 104 -5.98 7.90 6.90
N ASP A 105 -6.75 8.54 7.78
CA ASP A 105 -7.64 7.82 8.67
C ASP A 105 -8.97 7.59 7.96
N VAL A 106 -9.47 6.38 8.06
CA VAL A 106 -10.76 6.00 7.49
C VAL A 106 -11.61 5.32 8.54
N SER A 107 -12.93 5.48 8.41
CA SER A 107 -13.90 4.80 9.26
C SER A 107 -14.30 3.50 8.59
N LEU A 108 -14.36 2.42 9.37
CA LEU A 108 -14.73 1.11 8.86
C LEU A 108 -16.22 0.85 9.14
N LEU A 109 -16.97 0.56 8.09
CA LEU A 109 -18.36 0.13 8.24
C LEU A 109 -18.43 -1.34 8.60
N VAL A 110 -17.49 -2.13 8.02
CA VAL A 110 -17.35 -3.56 8.32
C VAL A 110 -15.87 -3.77 8.67
N PRO A 111 -15.54 -4.00 9.96
CA PRO A 111 -14.15 -4.18 10.37
C PRO A 111 -13.52 -5.43 9.76
N PRO A 112 -12.18 -5.42 9.54
CA PRO A 112 -11.48 -6.61 9.11
C PRO A 112 -11.62 -7.74 10.12
N HIS A 113 -11.53 -8.95 9.62
CA HIS A 113 -11.51 -10.12 10.50
C HIS A 113 -10.27 -10.07 11.39
N ASP A 114 -10.43 -10.48 12.67
CA ASP A 114 -9.32 -10.47 13.60
C ASP A 114 -8.38 -11.63 13.31
N THR A 115 -7.22 -11.30 12.74
CA THR A 115 -6.22 -12.31 12.37
C THR A 115 -5.50 -12.91 13.56
N THR A 116 -5.62 -12.31 14.75
CA THR A 116 -5.00 -12.89 15.96
C THR A 116 -5.79 -14.06 16.49
N ARG A 117 -7.01 -14.27 16.05
CA ARG A 117 -7.83 -15.40 16.47
C ARG A 117 -7.49 -16.70 15.75
N GLY A 118 -6.63 -16.64 14.82
CA GLY A 118 -6.05 -17.81 14.18
C GLY A 118 -6.87 -18.59 13.28
#